data_4ba1373e36957a5e0c4d40a3a43d5975
#
_entry.id   4ba1373e36957a5e0c4d40a3a43d5975
#
_cell.length_a   1.000
_cell.length_b   1.000
_cell.length_c   1.000
_cell.angle_alpha   90.00
_cell.angle_beta   90.00
_cell.angle_gamma   90.00
#
_symmetry.space_group_name_H-M   'P 1'
#
loop_
_entity.id
_entity.type
_entity.pdbx_description
1 polymer ?
#
loop_
_entity_poly.entity_id
_entity_poly.type
_entity_poly.pdbx_seq_one_letter_code
_entity_poly.pdbx_strand_id
1 'polypeptide(L)'
;AIVGEIALLRGAVRTATVTVTEQLTGFVGDRPAFETLAGVASITERLVRTARQRLAAFVAPIPVRLADGAELTLRPVLPGDHERIASGQVEYSKETLYRRFMSPSGPSIALMDYLFEVDYVHHFVWVLTDGVDGPVVADARFVVDEQDSSLAEVAFIVGDHYQGRGIGNLLMDALVVAAHVSGVRRFCARVLSDNVPMRAILDRFGAEWTRDEPGVVTTEFDVPALDELHIDRAIVGQIRDVAIQVLRAVG
;
A
#
# COMPACT_ATOMS: atom_id res chain seq x y z
N ALA A 1 17.16 15.76 1.89
CA ALA A 1 16.23 15.28 2.93
C ALA A 1 15.75 16.48 3.75
N ILE A 2 14.53 16.43 4.28
CA ILE A 2 13.98 17.43 5.23
C ILE A 2 13.85 16.74 6.58
N VAL A 3 14.15 17.47 7.66
CA VAL A 3 14.14 16.93 9.02
C VAL A 3 13.42 17.91 9.96
N GLY A 4 12.50 17.38 10.79
CA GLY A 4 11.72 18.16 11.76
C GLY A 4 10.36 18.63 11.23
N GLU A 5 10.01 18.29 10.00
CA GLU A 5 8.75 18.62 9.34
C GLU A 5 7.51 18.04 10.06
N ILE A 6 7.63 16.85 10.65
CA ILE A 6 6.51 16.19 11.36
C ILE A 6 6.01 17.05 12.52
N ALA A 7 6.95 17.57 13.34
CA ALA A 7 6.60 18.41 14.46
C ALA A 7 5.97 19.75 14.02
N LEU A 8 6.43 20.32 12.92
CA LEU A 8 5.90 21.55 12.35
C LEU A 8 4.50 21.35 11.75
N LEU A 9 4.31 20.28 10.97
CA LEU A 9 3.01 19.91 10.39
C LEU A 9 1.94 19.63 11.45
N ARG A 10 2.34 18.95 12.55
CA ARG A 10 1.43 18.62 13.65
C ARG A 10 1.27 19.72 14.69
N GLY A 11 2.03 20.80 14.63
CA GLY A 11 2.08 21.79 15.71
C GLY A 11 2.50 21.20 17.06
N ALA A 12 3.31 20.12 17.04
CA ALA A 12 3.68 19.33 18.21
C ALA A 12 5.18 19.38 18.51
N VAL A 13 5.59 18.74 19.59
CA VAL A 13 7.01 18.55 19.91
C VAL A 13 7.66 17.55 18.96
N ARG A 14 8.97 17.58 18.83
CA ARG A 14 9.74 16.65 18.01
C ARG A 14 9.55 15.21 18.52
N THR A 15 9.34 14.29 17.59
CA THR A 15 9.06 12.88 17.89
C THR A 15 10.31 12.01 18.01
N ALA A 16 11.46 12.51 17.54
CA ALA A 16 12.73 11.78 17.57
C ALA A 16 13.92 12.72 17.61
N THR A 17 15.04 12.21 18.11
CA THR A 17 16.36 12.84 18.00
C THR A 17 16.97 12.46 16.66
N VAL A 18 17.53 13.43 15.94
CA VAL A 18 18.26 13.20 14.69
C VAL A 18 19.74 13.40 14.94
N THR A 19 20.53 12.37 14.66
CA THR A 19 21.97 12.39 14.79
C THR A 19 22.62 12.40 13.41
N VAL A 20 23.51 13.36 13.19
CA VAL A 20 24.30 13.43 11.95
C VAL A 20 25.46 12.45 12.06
N THR A 21 25.52 11.47 11.16
CA THR A 21 26.57 10.42 11.12
C THR A 21 27.65 10.68 10.08
N GLU A 22 27.39 11.59 9.14
CA GLU A 22 28.32 11.99 8.08
C GLU A 22 28.29 13.51 7.89
N GLN A 23 29.25 14.07 7.18
CA GLN A 23 29.26 15.50 6.91
C GLN A 23 28.02 15.94 6.19
N LEU A 24 27.25 16.86 6.79
CA LEU A 24 26.00 17.39 6.27
C LEU A 24 26.15 18.88 5.92
N THR A 25 25.71 19.25 4.74
CA THR A 25 25.49 20.64 4.34
C THR A 25 24.00 20.85 4.08
N GLY A 26 23.42 21.92 4.62
CA GLY A 26 21.99 22.17 4.48
C GLY A 26 21.58 23.57 4.91
N PHE A 27 20.29 23.86 4.77
CA PHE A 27 19.68 25.10 5.25
C PHE A 27 18.88 24.81 6.52
N VAL A 28 18.90 25.74 7.46
CA VAL A 28 18.07 25.72 8.67
C VAL A 28 17.00 26.78 8.52
N GLY A 29 15.73 26.35 8.57
CA GLY A 29 14.58 27.23 8.55
C GLY A 29 13.91 27.31 9.93
N ASP A 30 13.42 28.48 10.28
CA ASP A 30 12.52 28.68 11.42
C ASP A 30 11.04 28.43 11.04
N ARG A 31 10.14 28.60 12.00
CA ARG A 31 8.70 28.41 11.76
C ARG A 31 8.15 29.33 10.65
N PRO A 32 8.45 30.63 10.58
CA PRO A 32 8.00 31.50 9.47
C PRO A 32 8.48 31.02 8.10
N ALA A 33 9.74 30.57 7.98
CA ALA A 33 10.27 30.01 6.76
C ALA A 33 9.52 28.74 6.34
N PHE A 34 9.18 27.87 7.31
CA PHE A 34 8.37 26.68 7.08
C PHE A 34 6.95 27.04 6.61
N GLU A 35 6.29 28.01 7.26
CA GLU A 35 4.93 28.47 6.89
C GLU A 35 4.92 29.05 5.47
N THR A 36 5.99 29.74 5.08
CA THR A 36 6.14 30.22 3.69
C THR A 36 6.24 29.04 2.69
N LEU A 37 7.03 28.02 3.01
CA LEU A 37 7.14 26.81 2.19
C LEU A 37 5.82 26.02 2.14
N ALA A 38 5.14 25.90 3.28
CA ALA A 38 3.85 25.25 3.39
C ALA A 38 2.70 26.01 2.66
N GLY A 39 2.91 27.27 2.29
CA GLY A 39 2.03 28.02 1.41
C GLY A 39 2.08 27.59 -0.06
N VAL A 40 3.08 26.78 -0.45
CA VAL A 40 3.23 26.24 -1.81
C VAL A 40 2.67 24.81 -1.86
N ALA A 41 1.55 24.61 -2.56
CA ALA A 41 0.79 23.35 -2.57
C ALA A 41 1.68 22.12 -2.86
N SER A 42 2.50 22.14 -3.91
CA SER A 42 3.38 21.03 -4.28
C SER A 42 4.45 20.70 -3.22
N ILE A 43 4.91 21.69 -2.47
CA ILE A 43 5.86 21.50 -1.37
C ILE A 43 5.12 20.86 -0.18
N THR A 44 3.93 21.35 0.13
CA THR A 44 3.11 20.84 1.24
C THR A 44 2.74 19.38 1.00
N GLU A 45 2.26 19.04 -0.19
CA GLU A 45 1.96 17.64 -0.56
C GLU A 45 3.16 16.73 -0.36
N ARG A 46 4.34 17.16 -0.81
CA ARG A 46 5.57 16.40 -0.63
C ARG A 46 5.99 16.26 0.84
N LEU A 47 5.83 17.32 1.64
CA LEU A 47 6.12 17.29 3.07
C LEU A 47 5.18 16.33 3.81
N VAL A 48 3.89 16.42 3.54
CA VAL A 48 2.85 15.56 4.13
C VAL A 48 3.09 14.10 3.76
N ARG A 49 3.34 13.80 2.48
CA ARG A 49 3.68 12.45 2.01
C ARG A 49 4.91 11.90 2.73
N THR A 50 6.00 12.66 2.78
CA THR A 50 7.23 12.25 3.47
C THR A 50 7.00 12.00 4.95
N ALA A 51 6.21 12.86 5.61
CA ALA A 51 5.88 12.69 7.02
C ALA A 51 5.05 11.43 7.28
N ARG A 52 4.06 11.13 6.43
CA ARG A 52 3.27 9.89 6.50
C ARG A 52 4.13 8.65 6.30
N GLN A 53 5.00 8.64 5.29
CA GLN A 53 5.94 7.55 5.03
C GLN A 53 6.85 7.27 6.23
N ARG A 54 7.36 8.32 6.88
CA ARG A 54 8.19 8.17 8.09
C ARG A 54 7.39 7.67 9.28
N LEU A 55 6.17 8.14 9.45
CA LEU A 55 5.30 7.69 10.55
C LEU A 55 4.80 6.26 10.36
N ALA A 56 4.61 5.81 9.13
CA ALA A 56 4.29 4.42 8.83
C ALA A 56 5.36 3.43 9.33
N ALA A 57 6.63 3.85 9.40
CA ALA A 57 7.71 3.03 9.94
C ALA A 57 7.63 2.79 11.45
N PHE A 58 6.82 3.56 12.18
CA PHE A 58 6.59 3.39 13.63
C PHE A 58 5.34 2.58 13.95
N VAL A 59 4.59 2.17 12.94
CA VAL A 59 3.40 1.35 13.15
C VAL A 59 3.83 -0.08 13.44
N ALA A 60 3.23 -0.69 14.47
CA ALA A 60 3.52 -2.07 14.83
C ALA A 60 3.07 -3.02 13.70
N PRO A 61 3.97 -3.87 13.18
CA PRO A 61 3.60 -4.87 12.19
C PRO A 61 2.62 -5.88 12.77
N ILE A 62 1.70 -6.38 11.95
CA ILE A 62 0.64 -7.32 12.35
C ILE A 62 1.10 -8.75 12.01
N PRO A 63 1.32 -9.63 13.00
CA PRO A 63 1.59 -11.03 12.72
C PRO A 63 0.32 -11.70 12.16
N VAL A 64 0.47 -12.41 11.05
CA VAL A 64 -0.61 -13.16 10.41
C VAL A 64 -0.18 -14.59 10.19
N ARG A 65 -1.07 -15.54 10.50
CA ARG A 65 -0.83 -16.96 10.32
C ARG A 65 -1.64 -17.50 9.17
N LEU A 66 -0.97 -18.10 8.20
CA LEU A 66 -1.62 -18.73 7.06
C LEU A 66 -2.23 -20.09 7.45
N ALA A 67 -3.11 -20.61 6.61
CA ALA A 67 -3.76 -21.90 6.85
C ALA A 67 -2.79 -23.09 6.92
N ASP A 68 -1.64 -22.99 6.26
CA ASP A 68 -0.56 -23.98 6.29
C ASP A 68 0.35 -23.88 7.53
N GLY A 69 0.05 -22.93 8.43
CA GLY A 69 0.77 -22.68 9.67
C GLY A 69 1.96 -21.73 9.55
N ALA A 70 2.30 -21.24 8.36
CA ALA A 70 3.35 -20.24 8.20
C ALA A 70 2.95 -18.89 8.81
N GLU A 71 3.93 -18.23 9.41
CA GLU A 71 3.76 -16.90 10.01
C GLU A 71 4.40 -15.85 9.12
N LEU A 72 3.62 -14.89 8.70
CA LEU A 72 4.03 -13.72 7.92
C LEU A 72 3.71 -12.45 8.72
N THR A 73 4.18 -11.33 8.22
CA THR A 73 3.95 -10.03 8.86
C THR A 73 3.28 -9.09 7.87
N LEU A 74 2.10 -8.58 8.23
CA LEU A 74 1.35 -7.59 7.46
C LEU A 74 1.67 -6.19 7.97
N ARG A 75 2.01 -5.26 7.08
CA ARG A 75 2.23 -3.85 7.40
C ARG A 75 2.01 -2.95 6.17
N PRO A 76 1.84 -1.64 6.36
CA PRO A 76 1.91 -0.70 5.25
C PRO A 76 3.29 -0.76 4.58
N VAL A 77 3.34 -0.46 3.28
CA VAL A 77 4.62 -0.35 2.55
C VAL A 77 5.49 0.75 3.15
N LEU A 78 6.79 0.57 3.14
CA LEU A 78 7.78 1.55 3.63
C LEU A 78 8.71 1.99 2.49
N PRO A 79 9.33 3.18 2.57
CA PRO A 79 10.22 3.69 1.51
C PRO A 79 11.36 2.75 1.11
N GLY A 80 11.86 1.90 2.02
CA GLY A 80 12.93 0.94 1.74
C GLY A 80 12.47 -0.37 1.12
N ASP A 81 11.17 -0.56 0.88
CA ASP A 81 10.67 -1.84 0.33
C ASP A 81 10.96 -1.97 -1.17
N HIS A 82 11.16 -0.86 -1.88
CA HIS A 82 11.60 -0.89 -3.27
C HIS A 82 12.93 -1.65 -3.41
N GLU A 83 13.92 -1.29 -2.61
CA GLU A 83 15.23 -1.94 -2.61
C GLU A 83 15.14 -3.41 -2.18
N ARG A 84 14.26 -3.74 -1.24
CA ARG A 84 14.02 -5.13 -0.81
C ARG A 84 13.43 -5.97 -1.94
N ILE A 85 12.46 -5.45 -2.68
CA ILE A 85 11.88 -6.13 -3.85
C ILE A 85 12.90 -6.23 -4.98
N ALA A 86 13.64 -5.16 -5.25
CA ALA A 86 14.67 -5.12 -6.28
C ALA A 86 15.87 -6.06 -5.98
N SER A 87 16.08 -6.43 -4.71
CA SER A 87 17.16 -7.37 -4.31
C SER A 87 17.00 -8.77 -4.89
N GLY A 88 15.81 -9.11 -5.43
CA GLY A 88 15.54 -10.41 -6.05
C GLY A 88 15.44 -11.60 -5.07
N GLN A 89 15.25 -11.32 -3.78
CA GLN A 89 15.09 -12.38 -2.77
C GLN A 89 13.78 -13.17 -2.94
N VAL A 90 12.79 -12.57 -3.57
CA VAL A 90 11.51 -13.21 -3.92
C VAL A 90 11.39 -13.32 -5.43
N GLU A 91 11.09 -14.52 -5.88
CA GLU A 91 10.94 -14.81 -7.31
C GLU A 91 9.55 -14.38 -7.81
N TYR A 92 9.55 -13.66 -8.92
CA TYR A 92 8.36 -13.32 -9.71
C TYR A 92 8.61 -13.79 -11.14
N SER A 93 7.95 -14.86 -11.55
CA SER A 93 8.04 -15.36 -12.93
C SER A 93 7.55 -14.33 -13.94
N LYS A 94 7.95 -14.48 -15.19
CA LYS A 94 7.45 -13.66 -16.29
C LYS A 94 5.93 -13.69 -16.38
N GLU A 95 5.33 -14.82 -16.06
CA GLU A 95 3.88 -14.99 -16.05
C GLU A 95 3.24 -14.16 -14.93
N THR A 96 3.76 -14.22 -13.70
CA THR A 96 3.31 -13.41 -12.57
C THR A 96 3.41 -11.92 -12.87
N LEU A 97 4.53 -11.46 -13.43
CA LEU A 97 4.72 -10.07 -13.83
C LEU A 97 3.77 -9.68 -14.97
N TYR A 98 3.57 -10.54 -15.96
CA TYR A 98 2.65 -10.29 -17.06
C TYR A 98 1.19 -10.18 -16.57
N ARG A 99 0.77 -11.09 -15.69
CA ARG A 99 -0.57 -11.03 -15.07
C ARG A 99 -0.78 -9.75 -14.26
N ARG A 100 0.27 -9.26 -13.61
CA ARG A 100 0.18 -8.05 -12.78
C ARG A 100 0.20 -6.76 -13.60
N PHE A 101 1.07 -6.66 -14.60
CA PHE A 101 1.34 -5.43 -15.33
C PHE A 101 0.75 -5.41 -16.75
N MET A 102 0.22 -6.52 -17.22
CA MET A 102 -0.30 -6.71 -18.58
C MET A 102 0.69 -6.26 -19.69
N SER A 103 1.96 -6.32 -19.37
CA SER A 103 3.07 -5.91 -20.24
C SER A 103 4.08 -7.06 -20.38
N PRO A 104 4.38 -7.52 -21.61
CA PRO A 104 5.37 -8.57 -21.83
C PRO A 104 6.79 -8.20 -21.38
N SER A 105 7.10 -6.89 -21.34
CA SER A 105 8.40 -6.36 -20.92
C SER A 105 8.50 -6.15 -19.39
N GLY A 106 7.43 -6.45 -18.67
CA GLY A 106 7.32 -6.07 -17.25
C GLY A 106 7.09 -4.57 -17.04
N PRO A 107 7.15 -4.09 -15.79
CA PRO A 107 6.95 -2.68 -15.48
C PRO A 107 8.12 -1.82 -15.94
N SER A 108 7.84 -0.61 -16.41
CA SER A 108 8.86 0.40 -16.68
C SER A 108 9.43 0.96 -15.36
N ILE A 109 10.64 1.55 -15.41
CA ILE A 109 11.24 2.22 -14.23
C ILE A 109 10.29 3.29 -13.69
N ALA A 110 9.70 4.12 -14.56
CA ALA A 110 8.77 5.17 -14.17
C ALA A 110 7.51 4.60 -13.48
N LEU A 111 7.00 3.45 -13.93
CA LEU A 111 5.88 2.78 -13.27
C LEU A 111 6.31 2.25 -11.90
N MET A 112 7.50 1.67 -11.77
CA MET A 112 8.02 1.20 -10.48
C MET A 112 8.18 2.36 -9.50
N ASP A 113 8.76 3.49 -9.92
CA ASP A 113 8.88 4.69 -9.09
C ASP A 113 7.49 5.16 -8.59
N TYR A 114 6.51 5.25 -9.49
CA TYR A 114 5.12 5.59 -9.14
C TYR A 114 4.52 4.62 -8.13
N LEU A 115 4.73 3.32 -8.30
CA LEU A 115 4.17 2.29 -7.40
C LEU A 115 4.71 2.38 -5.96
N PHE A 116 5.87 3.00 -5.75
CA PHE A 116 6.47 3.22 -4.42
C PHE A 116 6.31 4.66 -3.90
N GLU A 117 5.81 5.59 -4.74
CA GLU A 117 5.42 6.94 -4.30
C GLU A 117 4.06 6.96 -3.59
N VAL A 118 3.96 6.20 -2.50
CA VAL A 118 2.73 6.01 -1.72
C VAL A 118 2.50 7.19 -0.79
N ASP A 119 1.26 7.72 -0.79
CA ASP A 119 0.82 8.80 0.11
C ASP A 119 -0.10 8.28 1.24
N TYR A 120 -0.52 7.01 1.15
CA TYR A 120 -1.46 6.29 2.02
C TYR A 120 -2.89 6.83 2.02
N VAL A 121 -3.21 7.84 1.24
CA VAL A 121 -4.56 8.41 1.12
C VAL A 121 -5.18 8.05 -0.22
N HIS A 122 -4.54 8.48 -1.31
CA HIS A 122 -4.99 8.16 -2.66
C HIS A 122 -4.34 6.88 -3.19
N HIS A 123 -3.17 6.54 -2.68
CA HIS A 123 -2.46 5.31 -3.00
C HIS A 123 -2.08 4.60 -1.69
N PHE A 124 -2.80 3.55 -1.36
CA PHE A 124 -2.59 2.74 -0.16
C PHE A 124 -2.03 1.36 -0.54
N VAL A 125 -1.02 0.91 0.20
CA VAL A 125 -0.37 -0.39 -0.07
C VAL A 125 -0.14 -1.16 1.23
N TRP A 126 -0.66 -2.37 1.28
CA TRP A 126 -0.27 -3.40 2.23
C TRP A 126 0.82 -4.28 1.65
N VAL A 127 1.82 -4.62 2.45
CA VAL A 127 2.82 -5.64 2.13
C VAL A 127 2.79 -6.76 3.15
N LEU A 128 3.07 -7.97 2.68
CA LEU A 128 3.41 -9.12 3.53
C LEU A 128 4.91 -9.37 3.44
N THR A 129 5.54 -9.56 4.59
CA THR A 129 6.96 -9.92 4.70
C THR A 129 7.12 -11.27 5.39
N ASP A 130 8.15 -12.00 5.00
CA ASP A 130 8.55 -13.25 5.67
C ASP A 130 9.48 -12.91 6.84
N GLY A 131 8.86 -12.68 7.99
CA GLY A 131 9.48 -12.07 9.18
C GLY A 131 9.43 -10.54 9.15
N VAL A 132 9.69 -9.91 10.30
CA VAL A 132 9.56 -8.45 10.50
C VAL A 132 10.48 -7.65 9.56
N ASP A 133 11.74 -8.08 9.43
CA ASP A 133 12.75 -7.47 8.56
C ASP A 133 13.03 -8.28 7.30
N GLY A 134 12.22 -9.28 7.02
CA GLY A 134 12.38 -10.19 5.90
C GLY A 134 11.96 -9.60 4.55
N PRO A 135 12.08 -10.40 3.48
CA PRO A 135 11.71 -9.97 2.15
C PRO A 135 10.21 -9.70 2.04
N VAL A 136 9.84 -8.77 1.16
CA VAL A 136 8.45 -8.53 0.77
C VAL A 136 8.01 -9.66 -0.16
N VAL A 137 7.08 -10.49 0.29
CA VAL A 137 6.61 -11.68 -0.43
C VAL A 137 5.33 -11.46 -1.21
N ALA A 138 4.59 -10.42 -0.86
CA ALA A 138 3.38 -10.00 -1.57
C ALA A 138 3.04 -8.54 -1.27
N ASP A 139 2.39 -7.89 -2.22
CA ASP A 139 1.72 -6.61 -1.99
C ASP A 139 0.30 -6.59 -2.58
N ALA A 140 -0.55 -5.79 -1.95
CA ALA A 140 -1.85 -5.41 -2.45
C ALA A 140 -2.06 -3.92 -2.25
N ARG A 141 -2.67 -3.28 -3.23
CA ARG A 141 -2.89 -1.84 -3.24
C ARG A 141 -4.24 -1.45 -3.75
N PHE A 142 -4.69 -0.29 -3.35
CA PHE A 142 -5.69 0.45 -4.07
C PHE A 142 -5.18 1.84 -4.45
N VAL A 143 -5.64 2.32 -5.59
CA VAL A 143 -5.41 3.69 -6.07
C VAL A 143 -6.77 4.34 -6.28
N VAL A 144 -7.04 5.42 -5.57
CA VAL A 144 -8.30 6.16 -5.64
C VAL A 144 -8.39 6.86 -6.98
N ASP A 145 -9.55 6.82 -7.61
CA ASP A 145 -9.82 7.50 -8.87
C ASP A 145 -9.78 9.03 -8.68
N GLU A 146 -9.16 9.74 -9.63
CA GLU A 146 -8.99 11.19 -9.55
C GLU A 146 -10.32 11.97 -9.65
N GLN A 147 -11.35 11.38 -10.28
CA GLN A 147 -12.64 12.01 -10.53
C GLN A 147 -13.70 11.55 -9.53
N ASP A 148 -13.52 10.37 -8.93
CA ASP A 148 -14.42 9.78 -7.95
C ASP A 148 -13.68 9.24 -6.73
N SER A 149 -13.56 10.04 -5.69
CA SER A 149 -12.88 9.65 -4.45
C SER A 149 -13.51 8.47 -3.70
N SER A 150 -14.69 8.01 -4.13
CA SER A 150 -15.35 6.82 -3.59
C SER A 150 -14.98 5.53 -4.33
N LEU A 151 -14.31 5.62 -5.48
CA LEU A 151 -13.87 4.51 -6.32
C LEU A 151 -12.35 4.33 -6.21
N ALA A 152 -11.88 3.09 -6.14
CA ALA A 152 -10.45 2.80 -6.20
C ALA A 152 -10.15 1.55 -7.02
N GLU A 153 -9.10 1.60 -7.82
CA GLU A 153 -8.58 0.44 -8.54
C GLU A 153 -7.72 -0.42 -7.61
N VAL A 154 -8.00 -1.73 -7.58
CA VAL A 154 -7.23 -2.70 -6.77
C VAL A 154 -6.28 -3.52 -7.62
N ALA A 155 -5.10 -3.82 -7.07
CA ALA A 155 -4.11 -4.65 -7.72
C ALA A 155 -3.24 -5.40 -6.71
N PHE A 156 -2.80 -6.61 -7.11
CA PHE A 156 -2.08 -7.56 -6.26
C PHE A 156 -0.87 -8.14 -6.98
N ILE A 157 0.15 -8.49 -6.21
CA ILE A 157 1.21 -9.38 -6.64
C ILE A 157 1.63 -10.26 -5.47
N VAL A 158 1.85 -11.55 -5.74
CA VAL A 158 2.32 -12.55 -4.77
C VAL A 158 3.49 -13.30 -5.39
N GLY A 159 4.59 -13.39 -4.66
CA GLY A 159 5.76 -14.16 -5.08
C GLY A 159 5.41 -15.63 -5.37
N ASP A 160 6.03 -16.22 -6.39
CA ASP A 160 5.62 -17.51 -6.94
C ASP A 160 5.55 -18.61 -5.89
N HIS A 161 6.53 -18.70 -4.99
CA HIS A 161 6.56 -19.69 -3.90
C HIS A 161 5.52 -19.45 -2.79
N TYR A 162 4.86 -18.31 -2.80
CA TYR A 162 3.85 -17.91 -1.81
C TYR A 162 2.43 -17.99 -2.37
N GLN A 163 2.27 -18.26 -3.67
CA GLN A 163 0.95 -18.40 -4.31
C GLN A 163 0.21 -19.65 -3.81
N GLY A 164 -1.13 -19.66 -3.96
CA GLY A 164 -1.96 -20.79 -3.56
C GLY A 164 -2.14 -20.98 -2.04
N ARG A 165 -1.61 -20.08 -1.20
CA ARG A 165 -1.60 -20.18 0.27
C ARG A 165 -2.63 -19.26 0.96
N GLY A 166 -3.55 -18.67 0.20
CA GLY A 166 -4.59 -17.79 0.73
C GLY A 166 -4.17 -16.31 0.90
N ILE A 167 -2.93 -15.96 0.55
CA ILE A 167 -2.38 -14.60 0.72
C ILE A 167 -3.21 -13.54 -0.01
N GLY A 168 -3.65 -13.82 -1.24
CA GLY A 168 -4.46 -12.86 -2.00
C GLY A 168 -5.79 -12.53 -1.31
N ASN A 169 -6.42 -13.53 -0.70
CA ASN A 169 -7.65 -13.33 0.07
C ASN A 169 -7.41 -12.50 1.33
N LEU A 170 -6.36 -12.81 2.09
CA LEU A 170 -5.95 -12.04 3.28
C LEU A 170 -5.68 -10.58 2.92
N LEU A 171 -4.95 -10.34 1.84
CA LEU A 171 -4.62 -9.00 1.39
C LEU A 171 -5.85 -8.24 0.89
N MET A 172 -6.81 -8.92 0.25
CA MET A 172 -8.08 -8.30 -0.15
C MET A 172 -8.89 -7.89 1.07
N ASP A 173 -9.02 -8.78 2.08
CA ASP A 173 -9.67 -8.45 3.33
C ASP A 173 -9.00 -7.22 4.00
N ALA A 174 -7.66 -7.15 3.99
CA ALA A 174 -6.92 -6.00 4.51
C ALA A 174 -7.18 -4.70 3.72
N LEU A 175 -7.30 -4.78 2.39
CA LEU A 175 -7.67 -3.61 1.57
C LEU A 175 -9.10 -3.14 1.86
N VAL A 176 -10.05 -4.05 2.06
CA VAL A 176 -11.42 -3.70 2.45
C VAL A 176 -11.42 -2.89 3.76
N VAL A 177 -10.65 -3.33 4.77
CA VAL A 177 -10.54 -2.58 6.03
C VAL A 177 -9.94 -1.19 5.82
N ALA A 178 -8.89 -1.07 5.00
CA ALA A 178 -8.29 0.23 4.69
C ALA A 178 -9.24 1.12 3.89
N ALA A 179 -10.02 0.56 2.95
CA ALA A 179 -11.03 1.27 2.19
C ALA A 179 -12.10 1.91 3.08
N HIS A 180 -12.63 1.16 4.07
CA HIS A 180 -13.57 1.72 5.05
C HIS A 180 -12.99 2.89 5.84
N VAL A 181 -11.71 2.84 6.19
CA VAL A 181 -11.03 3.93 6.89
C VAL A 181 -10.82 5.14 5.99
N SER A 182 -10.53 4.92 4.70
CA SER A 182 -10.28 5.97 3.70
C SER A 182 -11.54 6.58 3.12
N GLY A 183 -12.71 5.94 3.30
CA GLY A 183 -13.98 6.39 2.69
C GLY A 183 -14.20 5.90 1.26
N VAL A 184 -13.36 4.99 0.76
CA VAL A 184 -13.58 4.27 -0.51
C VAL A 184 -14.78 3.34 -0.34
N ARG A 185 -15.70 3.37 -1.30
CA ARG A 185 -16.96 2.61 -1.26
C ARG A 185 -17.07 1.56 -2.34
N ARG A 186 -16.32 1.72 -3.43
CA ARG A 186 -16.32 0.79 -4.57
C ARG A 186 -14.89 0.48 -4.97
N PHE A 187 -14.70 -0.76 -5.36
CA PHE A 187 -13.47 -1.20 -5.98
C PHE A 187 -13.70 -1.49 -7.46
N CYS A 188 -12.71 -1.19 -8.28
CA CYS A 188 -12.63 -1.68 -9.65
C CYS A 188 -11.32 -2.42 -9.86
N ALA A 189 -11.31 -3.28 -10.87
CA ALA A 189 -10.10 -3.97 -11.30
C ALA A 189 -10.14 -4.23 -12.81
N ARG A 190 -8.95 -4.20 -13.40
CA ARG A 190 -8.71 -4.56 -14.80
C ARG A 190 -7.71 -5.71 -14.81
N VAL A 191 -8.11 -6.86 -15.34
CA VAL A 191 -7.32 -8.09 -15.29
C VAL A 191 -7.35 -8.85 -16.62
N LEU A 192 -6.33 -9.69 -16.85
CA LEU A 192 -6.38 -10.64 -17.96
C LEU A 192 -7.53 -11.64 -17.74
N SER A 193 -8.28 -11.95 -18.79
CA SER A 193 -9.45 -12.84 -18.74
C SER A 193 -9.11 -14.28 -18.29
N ASP A 194 -7.86 -14.70 -18.50
CA ASP A 194 -7.29 -15.98 -18.07
C ASP A 194 -6.58 -15.94 -16.71
N ASN A 195 -6.55 -14.78 -16.05
CA ASN A 195 -6.02 -14.67 -14.69
C ASN A 195 -7.03 -15.22 -13.66
N VAL A 196 -7.23 -16.55 -13.70
CA VAL A 196 -8.17 -17.25 -12.83
C VAL A 196 -7.91 -16.96 -11.33
N PRO A 197 -6.68 -16.95 -10.82
CA PRO A 197 -6.44 -16.67 -9.39
C PRO A 197 -6.95 -15.30 -8.96
N MET A 198 -6.67 -14.25 -9.73
CA MET A 198 -7.11 -12.89 -9.39
C MET A 198 -8.64 -12.77 -9.47
N ARG A 199 -9.23 -13.34 -10.51
CA ARG A 199 -10.69 -13.36 -10.65
C ARG A 199 -11.36 -14.07 -9.48
N ALA A 200 -10.86 -15.25 -9.08
CA ALA A 200 -11.38 -15.99 -7.94
C ALA A 200 -11.32 -15.22 -6.61
N ILE A 201 -10.32 -14.36 -6.41
CA ILE A 201 -10.26 -13.46 -5.25
C ILE A 201 -11.43 -12.47 -5.30
N LEU A 202 -11.65 -11.82 -6.44
CA LEU A 202 -12.65 -10.76 -6.57
C LEU A 202 -14.09 -11.32 -6.67
N ASP A 203 -14.25 -12.51 -7.28
CA ASP A 203 -15.56 -13.23 -7.36
C ASP A 203 -16.16 -13.48 -5.96
N ARG A 204 -15.31 -13.67 -4.94
CA ARG A 204 -15.78 -13.82 -3.54
C ARG A 204 -16.49 -12.58 -3.00
N PHE A 205 -16.26 -11.43 -3.59
CA PHE A 205 -16.83 -10.14 -3.22
C PHE A 205 -17.90 -9.67 -4.22
N GLY A 206 -18.42 -10.60 -5.04
CA GLY A 206 -19.51 -10.31 -5.97
C GLY A 206 -19.08 -9.60 -7.26
N ALA A 207 -17.82 -9.74 -7.66
CA ALA A 207 -17.34 -9.13 -8.89
C ALA A 207 -18.08 -9.65 -10.12
N GLU A 208 -18.69 -8.76 -10.89
CA GLU A 208 -19.29 -9.04 -12.19
C GLU A 208 -18.35 -8.55 -13.30
N TRP A 209 -18.06 -9.44 -14.26
CA TRP A 209 -17.03 -9.19 -15.26
C TRP A 209 -17.61 -8.68 -16.58
N THR A 210 -17.09 -7.57 -17.03
CA THR A 210 -17.38 -6.99 -18.34
C THR A 210 -16.13 -7.08 -19.23
N ARG A 211 -16.33 -7.40 -20.50
CA ARG A 211 -15.23 -7.41 -21.46
C ARG A 211 -14.83 -5.97 -21.80
N ASP A 212 -13.55 -5.66 -21.63
CA ASP A 212 -12.97 -4.36 -21.98
C ASP A 212 -12.36 -4.42 -23.40
N GLU A 213 -11.30 -5.18 -23.53
CA GLU A 213 -10.63 -5.42 -24.82
C GLU A 213 -10.27 -6.90 -25.00
N PRO A 214 -9.73 -7.34 -26.15
CA PRO A 214 -9.38 -8.73 -26.35
C PRO A 214 -8.42 -9.26 -25.30
N GLY A 215 -8.85 -10.25 -24.52
CA GLY A 215 -8.06 -10.86 -23.45
C GLY A 215 -8.08 -10.11 -22.11
N VAL A 216 -8.85 -9.02 -21.99
CA VAL A 216 -8.95 -8.22 -20.75
C VAL A 216 -10.40 -8.08 -20.33
N VAL A 217 -10.63 -8.19 -19.04
CA VAL A 217 -11.93 -7.99 -18.39
C VAL A 217 -11.79 -6.98 -17.26
N THR A 218 -12.87 -6.24 -17.03
CA THR A 218 -13.01 -5.28 -15.93
C THR A 218 -14.16 -5.64 -15.03
N THR A 219 -14.09 -5.21 -13.80
CA THR A 219 -15.17 -5.32 -12.82
C THR A 219 -15.21 -4.07 -11.97
N GLU A 220 -16.40 -3.77 -11.46
CA GLU A 220 -16.63 -2.79 -10.41
C GLU A 220 -17.62 -3.39 -9.42
N PHE A 221 -17.37 -3.26 -8.12
CA PHE A 221 -18.21 -3.82 -7.07
C PHE A 221 -18.10 -2.99 -5.79
N ASP A 222 -19.13 -3.06 -4.95
CA ASP A 222 -19.14 -2.36 -3.67
C ASP A 222 -18.11 -2.96 -2.71
N VAL A 223 -17.48 -2.10 -1.89
CA VAL A 223 -16.61 -2.54 -0.80
C VAL A 223 -17.45 -3.30 0.21
N PRO A 224 -17.15 -4.58 0.49
CA PRO A 224 -17.94 -5.42 1.38
C PRO A 224 -17.98 -4.87 2.81
N ALA A 225 -19.01 -5.24 3.57
CA ALA A 225 -19.08 -4.92 4.99
C ALA A 225 -18.00 -5.68 5.79
N LEU A 226 -17.52 -5.08 6.91
CA LEU A 226 -16.43 -5.67 7.70
C LEU A 226 -16.80 -7.02 8.36
N ASP A 227 -18.08 -7.31 8.53
CA ASP A 227 -18.59 -8.57 9.05
C ASP A 227 -18.66 -9.69 8.01
N GLU A 228 -18.49 -9.37 6.74
CA GLU A 228 -18.39 -10.32 5.63
C GLU A 228 -16.97 -10.83 5.40
N LEU A 229 -15.96 -10.24 6.09
CA LEU A 229 -14.56 -10.62 5.95
C LEU A 229 -14.30 -12.01 6.56
N HIS A 230 -13.32 -12.72 5.98
CA HIS A 230 -12.98 -14.09 6.39
C HIS A 230 -11.83 -14.16 7.41
N ILE A 231 -11.16 -13.04 7.66
CA ILE A 231 -10.10 -12.94 8.67
C ILE A 231 -10.70 -12.75 10.08
N ASP A 232 -9.95 -13.14 11.09
CA ASP A 232 -10.35 -12.97 12.48
C ASP A 232 -10.65 -11.51 12.83
N ARG A 233 -11.70 -11.29 13.63
CA ARG A 233 -12.10 -9.94 14.05
C ARG A 233 -11.02 -9.19 14.82
N ALA A 234 -10.15 -9.91 15.54
CA ALA A 234 -9.02 -9.29 16.22
C ALA A 234 -8.00 -8.75 15.22
N ILE A 235 -7.75 -9.47 14.11
CA ILE A 235 -6.89 -9.03 13.02
C ILE A 235 -7.53 -7.84 12.29
N VAL A 236 -8.85 -7.89 12.02
CA VAL A 236 -9.59 -6.73 11.47
C VAL A 236 -9.37 -5.48 12.32
N GLY A 237 -9.46 -5.61 13.66
CA GLY A 237 -9.20 -4.51 14.58
C GLY A 237 -7.79 -3.96 14.47
N GLN A 238 -6.77 -4.81 14.43
CA GLN A 238 -5.36 -4.40 14.27
C GLN A 238 -5.12 -3.71 12.92
N ILE A 239 -5.63 -4.27 11.82
CA ILE A 239 -5.52 -3.68 10.47
C ILE A 239 -6.16 -2.29 10.46
N ARG A 240 -7.35 -2.14 11.05
CA ARG A 240 -8.05 -0.88 11.14
C ARG A 240 -7.25 0.17 11.92
N ASP A 241 -6.70 -0.21 13.08
CA ASP A 241 -5.92 0.69 13.92
C ASP A 241 -4.66 1.15 13.20
N VAL A 242 -3.96 0.26 12.51
CA VAL A 242 -2.80 0.57 11.67
C VAL A 242 -3.19 1.50 10.52
N ALA A 243 -4.27 1.21 9.80
CA ALA A 243 -4.74 2.06 8.70
C ALA A 243 -5.09 3.47 9.21
N ILE A 244 -5.77 3.59 10.35
CA ILE A 244 -6.08 4.89 10.97
C ILE A 244 -4.81 5.65 11.35
N GLN A 245 -3.82 4.96 11.95
CA GLN A 245 -2.55 5.60 12.34
C GLN A 245 -1.82 6.19 11.12
N VAL A 246 -1.79 5.47 10.01
CA VAL A 246 -1.08 5.90 8.79
C VAL A 246 -1.85 7.01 8.08
N LEU A 247 -3.17 6.85 7.91
CA LEU A 247 -4.03 7.83 7.24
C LEU A 247 -4.11 9.16 7.99
N ARG A 248 -4.21 9.11 9.32
CA ARG A 248 -4.32 10.30 10.18
C ARG A 248 -2.98 10.78 10.71
N ALA A 249 -1.90 10.23 10.24
CA ALA A 249 -0.56 10.53 10.72
C ALA A 249 -0.20 12.03 10.59
N VAL A 250 -0.76 12.70 9.59
CA VAL A 250 -0.60 14.14 9.35
C VAL A 250 -1.94 14.67 8.81
N GLY A 251 -2.74 15.25 9.68
CA GLY A 251 -4.05 15.82 9.36
C GLY A 251 -4.45 16.75 10.47
#